data_f03352e8274979357f22890c93771f1d
#
_entry.id   f03352e8274979357f22890c93771f1d
#
_cell.length_a   1.000
_cell.length_b   1.000
_cell.length_c   1.000
_cell.angle_alpha   90.00
_cell.angle_beta   90.00
_cell.angle_gamma   90.00
#
_symmetry.space_group_name_H-M   'P 1'
#
loop_
_entity.id
_entity.type
_entity.pdbx_description
1 polymer ?
#
loop_
_entity_poly.entity_id
_entity_poly.type
_entity_poly.pdbx_seq_one_letter_code
_entity_poly.pdbx_strand_id
1 'polypeptide(L)'
;MAKKSMRVIGEYTMITAATFVVAAAVYFFLIPSGVSVGSISGLAMLLGNVIPLPISVLTFILNAALLVVGFLFIGREFGVKTVYTSLILPVFLWVFEQVFPDFVSINQDAMMDTVCYIFVVSVGLALLFRMNASSGGLDIVAKLLNKYFHMELGKAMALPGMCVALSTVFFSDKKLVVLGILGTYLNGIVLDHFIFGLNLKKRVCIISEKEEEIRQFILHTLHSGATIYQGFGAFDNEPKTEIITIVDKNEYAQLMPYILKTDPKAFVTVYAVNEIIYRPKR
;
A
#
# COMPACT_ATOMS: atom_id res chain seq x y z
N MET A 1 -21.15 -18.77 12.68
CA MET A 1 -19.74 -19.20 12.57
C MET A 1 -19.23 -19.23 11.13
N ALA A 2 -19.96 -19.79 10.15
CA ALA A 2 -19.54 -19.90 8.75
C ALA A 2 -19.14 -18.55 8.06
N LYS A 3 -19.88 -17.47 8.29
CA LYS A 3 -19.61 -16.14 7.68
C LYS A 3 -18.31 -15.50 8.19
N LYS A 4 -17.94 -15.77 9.46
CA LYS A 4 -16.65 -15.29 10.04
C LYS A 4 -15.47 -16.11 9.51
N SER A 5 -15.64 -17.42 9.33
CA SER A 5 -14.61 -18.30 8.75
C SER A 5 -14.33 -17.95 7.28
N MET A 6 -15.35 -17.73 6.46
CA MET A 6 -15.18 -17.31 5.05
C MET A 6 -14.45 -15.98 4.91
N ARG A 7 -14.70 -15.02 5.82
CA ARG A 7 -14.00 -13.74 5.81
C ARG A 7 -12.50 -13.91 6.13
N VAL A 8 -12.16 -14.74 7.10
CA VAL A 8 -10.76 -15.04 7.45
C VAL A 8 -10.05 -15.76 6.30
N ILE A 9 -10.68 -16.75 5.68
CA ILE A 9 -10.12 -17.45 4.52
C ILE A 9 -9.84 -16.47 3.37
N GLY A 10 -10.80 -15.60 3.03
CA GLY A 10 -10.63 -14.59 1.99
C GLY A 10 -9.50 -13.61 2.30
N GLU A 11 -9.33 -13.24 3.57
CA GLU A 11 -8.25 -12.36 4.01
C GLU A 11 -6.87 -13.02 3.82
N TYR A 12 -6.69 -14.27 4.27
CA TYR A 12 -5.42 -14.99 4.07
C TYR A 12 -5.15 -15.32 2.60
N THR A 13 -6.17 -15.59 1.80
CA THR A 13 -6.01 -15.76 0.34
C THR A 13 -5.47 -14.48 -0.31
N MET A 14 -5.98 -13.32 0.08
CA MET A 14 -5.50 -12.03 -0.43
C MET A 14 -4.07 -11.73 0.05
N ILE A 15 -3.75 -12.03 1.31
CA ILE A 15 -2.38 -11.91 1.85
C ILE A 15 -1.42 -12.82 1.06
N THR A 16 -1.82 -14.06 0.78
CA THR A 16 -1.01 -15.00 -0.01
C THR A 16 -0.77 -14.48 -1.43
N ALA A 17 -1.82 -13.99 -2.10
CA ALA A 17 -1.70 -13.40 -3.44
C ALA A 17 -0.79 -12.15 -3.45
N ALA A 18 -0.92 -11.28 -2.45
CA ALA A 18 -0.05 -10.11 -2.31
C ALA A 18 1.41 -10.52 -2.05
N THR A 19 1.65 -11.53 -1.22
CA THR A 19 2.99 -12.07 -0.96
C THR A 19 3.59 -12.72 -2.21
N PHE A 20 2.78 -13.38 -3.04
CA PHE A 20 3.21 -13.91 -4.33
C PHE A 20 3.68 -12.78 -5.27
N VAL A 21 2.95 -11.65 -5.33
CA VAL A 21 3.35 -10.48 -6.12
C VAL A 21 4.68 -9.91 -5.61
N VAL A 22 4.86 -9.80 -4.29
CA VAL A 22 6.12 -9.36 -3.70
C VAL A 22 7.26 -10.33 -4.05
N ALA A 23 7.04 -11.64 -3.93
CA ALA A 23 8.03 -12.64 -4.28
C ALA A 23 8.42 -12.58 -5.77
N ALA A 24 7.43 -12.41 -6.65
CA ALA A 24 7.68 -12.26 -8.09
C ALA A 24 8.50 -10.98 -8.38
N ALA A 25 8.17 -9.85 -7.72
CA ALA A 25 8.95 -8.63 -7.86
C ALA A 25 10.42 -8.83 -7.43
N VAL A 26 10.63 -9.51 -6.31
CA VAL A 26 11.98 -9.80 -5.80
C VAL A 26 12.73 -10.73 -6.75
N TYR A 27 12.11 -11.82 -7.17
CA TYR A 27 12.78 -12.84 -7.99
C TYR A 27 13.10 -12.35 -9.40
N PHE A 28 12.12 -11.78 -10.09
CA PHE A 28 12.25 -11.42 -11.51
C PHE A 28 12.94 -10.07 -11.76
N PHE A 29 12.98 -9.19 -10.76
CA PHE A 29 13.52 -7.85 -10.96
C PHE A 29 14.60 -7.46 -9.94
N LEU A 30 14.38 -7.65 -8.63
CA LEU A 30 15.34 -7.19 -7.63
C LEU A 30 16.63 -8.03 -7.65
N ILE A 31 16.51 -9.36 -7.65
CA ILE A 31 17.69 -10.25 -7.65
C ILE A 31 18.57 -10.01 -8.89
N PRO A 32 18.01 -9.96 -10.12
CA PRO A 32 18.81 -9.69 -11.31
C PRO A 32 19.45 -8.29 -11.34
N SER A 33 18.80 -7.29 -10.74
CA SER A 33 19.34 -5.92 -10.70
C SER A 33 20.61 -5.79 -9.87
N GLY A 34 20.81 -6.65 -8.88
CA GLY A 34 21.89 -6.56 -7.90
C GLY A 34 21.83 -5.34 -6.99
N VAL A 35 20.73 -4.60 -7.02
CA VAL A 35 20.53 -3.36 -6.25
C VAL A 35 19.94 -3.66 -4.89
N SER A 36 20.46 -3.04 -3.82
CA SER A 36 19.89 -3.15 -2.48
C SER A 36 18.87 -2.05 -2.25
N VAL A 37 17.60 -2.31 -2.57
CA VAL A 37 16.49 -1.39 -2.30
C VAL A 37 15.88 -1.72 -0.95
N GLY A 38 16.13 -0.84 0.05
CA GLY A 38 15.49 -0.91 1.37
C GLY A 38 15.58 -2.26 2.08
N SER A 39 16.69 -2.99 1.90
CA SER A 39 16.83 -4.38 2.31
C SER A 39 17.50 -4.53 3.67
N ILE A 40 16.93 -5.39 4.52
CA ILE A 40 17.56 -5.79 5.78
C ILE A 40 18.87 -6.58 5.54
N SER A 41 19.01 -7.21 4.37
CA SER A 41 20.24 -7.86 3.97
C SER A 41 21.40 -6.89 3.82
N GLY A 42 21.16 -5.64 3.39
CA GLY A 42 22.17 -4.59 3.38
C GLY A 42 22.69 -4.28 4.79
N LEU A 43 21.80 -4.22 5.78
CA LEU A 43 22.19 -4.06 7.19
C LEU A 43 22.97 -5.28 7.71
N ALA A 44 22.57 -6.48 7.31
CA ALA A 44 23.28 -7.72 7.66
C ALA A 44 24.69 -7.77 7.06
N MET A 45 24.89 -7.26 5.84
CA MET A 45 26.21 -7.12 5.22
C MET A 45 27.12 -6.20 6.02
N LEU A 46 26.60 -5.06 6.50
CA LEU A 46 27.37 -4.16 7.35
C LEU A 46 27.81 -4.82 8.66
N LEU A 47 26.87 -5.47 9.33
CA LEU A 47 27.15 -6.16 10.59
C LEU A 47 28.10 -7.35 10.40
N GLY A 48 28.07 -8.00 9.25
CA GLY A 48 28.96 -9.11 8.91
C GLY A 48 30.45 -8.72 8.84
N ASN A 49 30.75 -7.42 8.66
CA ASN A 49 32.14 -6.92 8.73
C ASN A 49 32.65 -6.75 10.16
N VAL A 50 31.75 -6.65 11.14
CA VAL A 50 32.08 -6.46 12.56
C VAL A 50 31.88 -7.77 13.34
N ILE A 51 30.86 -8.54 12.97
CA ILE A 51 30.47 -9.78 13.66
C ILE A 51 30.82 -10.97 12.74
N PRO A 52 31.65 -11.89 13.18
CA PRO A 52 32.08 -13.03 12.37
C PRO A 52 31.00 -14.12 12.24
N LEU A 53 29.82 -13.73 11.71
CA LEU A 53 28.71 -14.63 11.42
C LEU A 53 28.34 -14.56 9.93
N PRO A 54 27.86 -15.65 9.32
CA PRO A 54 27.33 -15.62 7.96
C PRO A 54 26.21 -14.60 7.80
N ILE A 55 26.17 -13.91 6.66
CA ILE A 55 25.16 -12.87 6.36
C ILE A 55 23.75 -13.43 6.46
N SER A 56 23.52 -14.69 6.04
CA SER A 56 22.23 -15.37 6.16
C SER A 56 21.76 -15.49 7.61
N VAL A 57 22.67 -15.81 8.54
CA VAL A 57 22.38 -15.94 9.97
C VAL A 57 22.05 -14.56 10.55
N LEU A 58 22.83 -13.52 10.21
CA LEU A 58 22.58 -12.14 10.64
C LEU A 58 21.23 -11.63 10.13
N THR A 59 20.93 -11.87 8.85
CA THR A 59 19.63 -11.52 8.26
C THR A 59 18.47 -12.22 8.97
N PHE A 60 18.63 -13.51 9.29
CA PHE A 60 17.61 -14.26 10.04
C PHE A 60 17.41 -13.70 11.44
N ILE A 61 18.48 -13.42 12.18
CA ILE A 61 18.40 -12.85 13.54
C ILE A 61 17.74 -11.48 13.52
N LEU A 62 18.12 -10.60 12.58
CA LEU A 62 17.52 -9.28 12.43
C LEU A 62 16.03 -9.36 12.09
N ASN A 63 15.64 -10.22 11.15
CA ASN A 63 14.24 -10.44 10.82
C ASN A 63 13.44 -10.99 12.00
N ALA A 64 13.99 -11.97 12.73
CA ALA A 64 13.33 -12.53 13.91
C ALA A 64 13.17 -11.47 15.00
N ALA A 65 14.19 -10.67 15.26
CA ALA A 65 14.12 -9.56 16.22
C ALA A 65 13.04 -8.53 15.81
N LEU A 66 13.00 -8.14 14.54
CA LEU A 66 11.97 -7.22 14.05
C LEU A 66 10.56 -7.82 14.11
N LEU A 67 10.39 -9.11 13.86
CA LEU A 67 9.10 -9.79 14.05
C LEU A 67 8.63 -9.74 15.49
N VAL A 68 9.52 -9.99 16.46
CA VAL A 68 9.22 -9.87 17.90
C VAL A 68 8.83 -8.43 18.23
N VAL A 69 9.59 -7.44 17.77
CA VAL A 69 9.28 -6.02 17.95
C VAL A 69 7.92 -5.67 17.32
N GLY A 70 7.66 -6.11 16.10
CA GLY A 70 6.37 -5.91 15.43
C GLY A 70 5.20 -6.51 16.21
N PHE A 71 5.37 -7.72 16.73
CA PHE A 71 4.36 -8.39 17.53
C PHE A 71 4.05 -7.64 18.84
N LEU A 72 5.06 -7.16 19.54
CA LEU A 72 4.92 -6.46 20.83
C LEU A 72 4.38 -5.03 20.67
N PHE A 73 4.90 -4.27 19.71
CA PHE A 73 4.64 -2.84 19.60
C PHE A 73 3.52 -2.49 18.60
N ILE A 74 3.32 -3.26 17.53
CA ILE A 74 2.24 -2.99 16.57
C ILE A 74 0.97 -3.71 16.99
N GLY A 75 1.06 -4.98 17.38
CA GLY A 75 -0.04 -5.77 17.88
C GLY A 75 -0.08 -7.20 17.33
N ARG A 76 -0.86 -8.06 18.01
CA ARG A 76 -0.92 -9.50 17.72
C ARG A 76 -1.43 -9.83 16.32
N GLU A 77 -2.42 -9.10 15.83
CA GLU A 77 -2.99 -9.33 14.51
C GLU A 77 -1.96 -9.10 13.42
N PHE A 78 -1.25 -7.96 13.49
CA PHE A 78 -0.15 -7.65 12.56
C PHE A 78 0.96 -8.69 12.66
N GLY A 79 1.38 -9.05 13.89
CA GLY A 79 2.45 -10.01 14.11
C GLY A 79 2.15 -11.38 13.52
N VAL A 80 0.96 -11.95 13.77
CA VAL A 80 0.56 -13.27 13.21
C VAL A 80 0.54 -13.26 11.69
N LYS A 81 -0.05 -12.24 11.06
CA LYS A 81 -0.10 -12.12 9.61
C LYS A 81 1.29 -11.94 9.01
N THR A 82 2.16 -11.17 9.67
CA THR A 82 3.54 -10.94 9.23
C THR A 82 4.41 -12.19 9.40
N VAL A 83 4.24 -12.97 10.45
CA VAL A 83 4.89 -14.30 10.58
C VAL A 83 4.48 -15.19 9.40
N TYR A 84 3.19 -15.24 9.09
CA TYR A 84 2.69 -16.03 7.97
C TYR A 84 3.33 -15.61 6.63
N THR A 85 3.36 -14.32 6.31
CA THR A 85 3.98 -13.81 5.07
C THR A 85 5.48 -14.07 5.03
N SER A 86 6.18 -13.90 6.15
CA SER A 86 7.63 -14.15 6.27
C SER A 86 8.01 -15.61 6.09
N LEU A 87 7.07 -16.55 6.33
CA LEU A 87 7.28 -17.98 6.06
C LEU A 87 6.95 -18.34 4.61
N ILE A 88 5.92 -17.74 4.02
CA ILE A 88 5.47 -18.05 2.65
C ILE A 88 6.35 -17.38 1.58
N LEU A 89 6.87 -16.18 1.84
CA LEU A 89 7.72 -15.47 0.88
C LEU A 89 8.93 -16.30 0.42
N PRO A 90 9.73 -16.91 1.32
CA PRO A 90 10.83 -17.79 0.91
C PRO A 90 10.37 -19.03 0.13
N VAL A 91 9.17 -19.55 0.45
CA VAL A 91 8.61 -20.70 -0.29
C VAL A 91 8.32 -20.31 -1.73
N PHE A 92 7.74 -19.16 -1.99
CA PHE A 92 7.51 -18.67 -3.35
C PHE A 92 8.82 -18.41 -4.09
N LEU A 93 9.83 -17.82 -3.42
CA LEU A 93 11.15 -17.63 -4.01
C LEU A 93 11.78 -18.98 -4.41
N TRP A 94 11.73 -19.97 -3.51
CA TRP A 94 12.22 -21.31 -3.80
C TRP A 94 11.48 -21.95 -4.97
N VAL A 95 10.16 -21.80 -5.06
CA VAL A 95 9.38 -22.30 -6.19
C VAL A 95 9.83 -21.63 -7.50
N PHE A 96 10.05 -20.32 -7.51
CA PHE A 96 10.54 -19.61 -8.68
C PHE A 96 11.96 -20.08 -9.08
N GLU A 97 12.86 -20.31 -8.13
CA GLU A 97 14.18 -20.86 -8.37
C GLU A 97 14.13 -22.27 -9.03
N GLN A 98 13.16 -23.11 -8.62
CA GLN A 98 12.99 -24.43 -9.23
C GLN A 98 12.36 -24.37 -10.64
N VAL A 99 11.43 -23.43 -10.86
CA VAL A 99 10.71 -23.30 -12.14
C VAL A 99 11.55 -22.55 -13.18
N PHE A 100 12.35 -21.58 -12.74
CA PHE A 100 13.16 -20.70 -13.58
C PHE A 100 14.63 -20.66 -13.11
N PRO A 101 15.36 -21.78 -13.04
CA PRO A 101 16.67 -21.86 -12.39
C PRO A 101 17.74 -20.93 -12.99
N ASP A 102 17.66 -20.67 -14.29
CA ASP A 102 18.64 -19.86 -15.03
C ASP A 102 18.05 -18.49 -15.44
N PHE A 103 17.14 -17.94 -14.64
CA PHE A 103 16.51 -16.67 -14.99
C PHE A 103 17.53 -15.53 -14.95
N VAL A 104 17.70 -14.89 -16.09
CA VAL A 104 18.52 -13.69 -16.26
C VAL A 104 17.58 -12.50 -16.54
N SER A 105 17.99 -11.30 -16.11
CA SER A 105 17.22 -10.09 -16.38
C SER A 105 16.78 -9.99 -17.84
N ILE A 106 15.49 -9.73 -18.06
CA ILE A 106 14.92 -9.55 -19.39
C ILE A 106 15.55 -8.31 -20.08
N ASN A 107 15.82 -7.27 -19.32
CA ASN A 107 16.30 -6.00 -19.84
C ASN A 107 17.82 -5.87 -19.81
N GLN A 108 18.52 -6.71 -19.06
CA GLN A 108 19.97 -6.65 -18.81
C GLN A 108 20.45 -5.25 -18.33
N ASP A 109 19.55 -4.50 -17.72
CA ASP A 109 19.77 -3.15 -17.20
C ASP A 109 19.27 -3.05 -15.76
N ALA A 110 20.19 -2.83 -14.82
CA ALA A 110 19.89 -2.76 -13.40
C ALA A 110 18.91 -1.61 -13.05
N MET A 111 18.94 -0.49 -13.81
CA MET A 111 18.05 0.63 -13.58
C MET A 111 16.61 0.26 -14.00
N MET A 112 16.44 -0.36 -15.17
CA MET A 112 15.13 -0.78 -15.66
C MET A 112 14.52 -1.84 -14.74
N ASP A 113 15.31 -2.82 -14.32
CA ASP A 113 14.86 -3.84 -13.38
C ASP A 113 14.46 -3.24 -12.04
N THR A 114 15.23 -2.26 -11.52
CA THR A 114 14.89 -1.56 -10.30
C THR A 114 13.56 -0.80 -10.43
N VAL A 115 13.30 -0.14 -11.55
CA VAL A 115 12.03 0.55 -11.82
C VAL A 115 10.87 -0.46 -11.86
N CYS A 116 11.02 -1.56 -12.60
CA CYS A 116 10.00 -2.62 -12.64
C CYS A 116 9.75 -3.21 -11.25
N TYR A 117 10.81 -3.48 -10.49
CA TYR A 117 10.70 -3.92 -9.10
C TYR A 117 9.84 -2.97 -8.27
N ILE A 118 10.14 -1.66 -8.29
CA ILE A 118 9.45 -0.64 -7.50
C ILE A 118 7.94 -0.66 -7.77
N PHE A 119 7.54 -0.69 -9.03
CA PHE A 119 6.11 -0.69 -9.37
C PHE A 119 5.42 -1.98 -8.91
N VAL A 120 5.99 -3.13 -9.20
CA VAL A 120 5.36 -4.42 -8.88
C VAL A 120 5.36 -4.68 -7.37
N VAL A 121 6.47 -4.42 -6.66
CA VAL A 121 6.54 -4.62 -5.21
C VAL A 121 5.60 -3.67 -4.45
N SER A 122 5.48 -2.42 -4.91
CA SER A 122 4.58 -1.43 -4.28
C SER A 122 3.12 -1.87 -4.30
N VAL A 123 2.66 -2.53 -5.38
CA VAL A 123 1.31 -3.11 -5.43
C VAL A 123 1.15 -4.19 -4.35
N GLY A 124 2.08 -5.13 -4.26
CA GLY A 124 2.05 -6.20 -3.26
C GLY A 124 2.10 -5.66 -1.83
N LEU A 125 3.03 -4.73 -1.54
CA LEU A 125 3.17 -4.11 -0.22
C LEU A 125 1.95 -3.28 0.17
N ALA A 126 1.37 -2.51 -0.75
CA ALA A 126 0.16 -1.74 -0.49
C ALA A 126 -1.02 -2.65 -0.08
N LEU A 127 -1.17 -3.81 -0.74
CA LEU A 127 -2.16 -4.81 -0.38
C LEU A 127 -1.87 -5.42 1.00
N LEU A 128 -0.61 -5.78 1.30
CA LEU A 128 -0.21 -6.32 2.60
C LEU A 128 -0.49 -5.32 3.72
N PHE A 129 -0.08 -4.06 3.58
CA PHE A 129 -0.32 -3.03 4.59
C PHE A 129 -1.80 -2.75 4.81
N ARG A 130 -2.61 -2.79 3.75
CA ARG A 130 -4.08 -2.69 3.84
C ARG A 130 -4.68 -3.83 4.66
N MET A 131 -4.12 -5.04 4.56
CA MET A 131 -4.55 -6.21 5.33
C MET A 131 -3.92 -6.28 6.73
N ASN A 132 -3.23 -5.20 7.14
CA ASN A 132 -2.48 -5.13 8.39
C ASN A 132 -1.44 -6.25 8.53
N ALA A 133 -0.71 -6.50 7.44
CA ALA A 133 0.40 -7.44 7.32
C ALA A 133 1.63 -6.73 6.73
N SER A 134 2.78 -7.38 6.73
CA SER A 134 4.03 -6.90 6.14
C SER A 134 4.77 -8.07 5.49
N SER A 135 5.68 -7.81 4.57
CA SER A 135 6.57 -8.86 4.01
C SER A 135 7.65 -9.29 5.00
N GLY A 136 7.83 -8.56 6.11
CA GLY A 136 8.90 -8.72 7.08
C GLY A 136 10.02 -7.68 6.87
N GLY A 137 11.11 -7.79 7.63
CA GLY A 137 12.26 -6.91 7.47
C GLY A 137 11.99 -5.44 7.83
N LEU A 138 12.53 -4.51 7.03
CA LEU A 138 12.40 -3.07 7.27
C LEU A 138 10.98 -2.55 7.19
N ASP A 139 10.05 -3.27 6.57
CA ASP A 139 8.63 -2.93 6.52
C ASP A 139 8.02 -2.85 7.92
N ILE A 140 8.53 -3.66 8.87
CA ILE A 140 8.10 -3.61 10.28
C ILE A 140 8.53 -2.28 10.90
N VAL A 141 9.76 -1.83 10.61
CA VAL A 141 10.25 -0.52 11.06
C VAL A 141 9.38 0.59 10.48
N ALA A 142 9.07 0.52 9.19
CA ALA A 142 8.16 1.47 8.54
C ALA A 142 6.78 1.51 9.22
N LYS A 143 6.22 0.36 9.55
CA LYS A 143 4.93 0.29 10.25
C LYS A 143 4.99 0.85 11.67
N LEU A 144 6.12 0.71 12.37
CA LEU A 144 6.36 1.35 13.67
C LEU A 144 6.43 2.86 13.55
N LEU A 145 7.20 3.39 12.59
CA LEU A 145 7.27 4.82 12.33
C LEU A 145 5.90 5.40 11.95
N ASN A 146 5.14 4.69 11.13
CA ASN A 146 3.76 5.08 10.81
C ASN A 146 2.87 5.12 12.06
N LYS A 147 2.95 4.12 12.93
CA LYS A 147 2.10 4.02 14.13
C LYS A 147 2.42 5.10 15.17
N TYR A 148 3.69 5.35 15.45
CA TYR A 148 4.11 6.21 16.56
C TYR A 148 4.41 7.66 16.13
N PHE A 149 4.89 7.85 14.91
CA PHE A 149 5.24 9.18 14.39
C PHE A 149 4.22 9.70 13.36
N HIS A 150 3.17 8.93 13.06
CA HIS A 150 2.11 9.28 12.10
C HIS A 150 2.66 9.63 10.70
N MET A 151 3.81 9.05 10.34
CA MET A 151 4.40 9.19 9.01
C MET A 151 3.62 8.37 7.98
N GLU A 152 3.52 8.87 6.75
CA GLU A 152 3.03 8.06 5.63
C GLU A 152 3.91 6.81 5.45
N LEU A 153 3.32 5.69 5.08
CA LEU A 153 4.01 4.39 5.05
C LEU A 153 5.19 4.37 4.08
N GLY A 154 5.06 5.01 2.92
CA GLY A 154 6.16 5.08 1.95
C GLY A 154 7.33 5.94 2.45
N LYS A 155 7.06 7.09 3.09
CA LYS A 155 8.10 7.90 3.73
C LYS A 155 8.75 7.14 4.89
N ALA A 156 7.95 6.41 5.66
CA ALA A 156 8.43 5.59 6.77
C ALA A 156 9.28 4.40 6.29
N MET A 157 9.05 3.88 5.08
CA MET A 157 9.91 2.88 4.44
C MET A 157 11.18 3.49 3.85
N ALA A 158 11.06 4.63 3.18
CA ALA A 158 12.19 5.28 2.53
C ALA A 158 13.28 5.65 3.54
N LEU A 159 12.93 6.14 4.72
CA LEU A 159 13.90 6.64 5.71
C LEU A 159 14.87 5.55 6.19
N PRO A 160 14.46 4.44 6.80
CA PRO A 160 15.38 3.38 7.20
C PRO A 160 16.06 2.71 5.99
N GLY A 161 15.36 2.57 4.88
CA GLY A 161 15.90 2.00 3.65
C GLY A 161 17.02 2.82 3.05
N MET A 162 16.91 4.16 3.03
CA MET A 162 17.99 5.04 2.58
C MET A 162 19.20 4.98 3.53
N CYS A 163 18.97 4.90 4.85
CA CYS A 163 20.08 4.73 5.80
C CYS A 163 20.86 3.44 5.51
N VAL A 164 20.15 2.33 5.24
CA VAL A 164 20.78 1.07 4.87
C VAL A 164 21.49 1.19 3.52
N ALA A 165 20.86 1.78 2.50
CA ALA A 165 21.46 1.94 1.17
C ALA A 165 22.74 2.82 1.23
N LEU A 166 22.71 3.91 1.99
CA LEU A 166 23.91 4.75 2.23
C LEU A 166 25.03 3.96 2.89
N SER A 167 24.72 3.09 3.82
CA SER A 167 25.72 2.28 4.51
C SER A 167 26.40 1.24 3.62
N THR A 168 25.78 0.86 2.49
CA THR A 168 26.41 -0.06 1.52
C THR A 168 27.51 0.60 0.67
N VAL A 169 27.72 1.91 0.77
CA VAL A 169 28.76 2.65 0.02
C VAL A 169 30.16 2.10 0.23
N PHE A 170 30.40 1.49 1.38
CA PHE A 170 31.71 0.94 1.72
C PHE A 170 31.98 -0.45 1.11
N PHE A 171 30.95 -1.12 0.54
CA PHE A 171 31.03 -2.53 0.15
C PHE A 171 30.49 -2.80 -1.26
N SER A 172 29.75 -1.86 -1.83
CA SER A 172 29.09 -2.04 -3.14
C SER A 172 29.62 -1.03 -4.17
N ASP A 173 29.42 -1.37 -5.45
CA ASP A 173 29.75 -0.45 -6.53
C ASP A 173 28.93 0.85 -6.36
N LYS A 174 29.60 2.00 -6.52
CA LYS A 174 29.01 3.34 -6.38
C LYS A 174 27.73 3.51 -7.20
N LYS A 175 27.66 2.92 -8.41
CA LYS A 175 26.49 2.96 -9.28
C LYS A 175 25.29 2.26 -8.63
N LEU A 176 25.51 1.08 -8.04
CA LEU A 176 24.45 0.30 -7.36
C LEU A 176 23.99 0.98 -6.08
N VAL A 177 24.90 1.64 -5.35
CA VAL A 177 24.54 2.42 -4.16
C VAL A 177 23.63 3.59 -4.52
N VAL A 178 23.98 4.36 -5.56
CA VAL A 178 23.14 5.48 -6.03
C VAL A 178 21.77 4.97 -6.48
N LEU A 179 21.73 3.88 -7.25
CA LEU A 179 20.46 3.24 -7.64
C LEU A 179 19.67 2.74 -6.43
N GLY A 180 20.32 2.19 -5.42
CA GLY A 180 19.69 1.74 -4.18
C GLY A 180 19.03 2.89 -3.41
N ILE A 181 19.72 4.03 -3.26
CA ILE A 181 19.18 5.22 -2.61
C ILE A 181 18.00 5.80 -3.40
N LEU A 182 18.18 6.03 -4.70
CA LEU A 182 17.12 6.55 -5.58
C LEU A 182 15.95 5.57 -5.66
N GLY A 183 16.22 4.29 -5.82
CA GLY A 183 15.21 3.25 -5.85
C GLY A 183 14.41 3.17 -4.57
N THR A 184 15.05 3.25 -3.40
CA THR A 184 14.37 3.27 -2.10
C THR A 184 13.48 4.50 -1.94
N TYR A 185 13.95 5.67 -2.34
CA TYR A 185 13.17 6.90 -2.31
C TYR A 185 11.95 6.83 -3.23
N LEU A 186 12.15 6.42 -4.48
CA LEU A 186 11.07 6.23 -5.46
C LEU A 186 10.07 5.16 -5.01
N ASN A 187 10.55 4.05 -4.44
CA ASN A 187 9.68 3.01 -3.88
C ASN A 187 8.73 3.57 -2.82
N GLY A 188 9.21 4.45 -1.94
CA GLY A 188 8.38 5.14 -0.96
C GLY A 188 7.26 5.96 -1.60
N ILE A 189 7.58 6.77 -2.61
CA ILE A 189 6.60 7.60 -3.34
C ILE A 189 5.54 6.74 -4.04
N VAL A 190 6.00 5.72 -4.77
CA VAL A 190 5.11 4.82 -5.53
C VAL A 190 4.22 4.02 -4.59
N LEU A 191 4.78 3.54 -3.47
CA LEU A 191 4.02 2.82 -2.44
C LEU A 191 2.90 3.70 -1.86
N ASP A 192 3.21 4.94 -1.46
CA ASP A 192 2.20 5.86 -0.94
C ASP A 192 1.12 6.14 -1.99
N HIS A 193 1.50 6.30 -3.26
CA HIS A 193 0.53 6.47 -4.34
C HIS A 193 -0.44 5.29 -4.44
N PHE A 194 0.04 4.05 -4.35
CA PHE A 194 -0.82 2.86 -4.37
C PHE A 194 -1.68 2.75 -3.11
N ILE A 195 -1.13 3.02 -1.92
CA ILE A 195 -1.88 2.98 -0.66
C ILE A 195 -3.02 4.01 -0.69
N PHE A 196 -2.74 5.24 -1.10
CA PHE A 196 -3.76 6.28 -1.23
C PHE A 196 -4.76 5.93 -2.34
N GLY A 197 -4.30 5.48 -3.50
CA GLY A 197 -5.15 5.11 -4.64
C GLY A 197 -6.15 4.00 -4.34
N LEU A 198 -5.79 3.05 -3.46
CA LEU A 198 -6.68 1.97 -3.02
C LEU A 198 -7.77 2.44 -2.04
N ASN A 199 -7.58 3.58 -1.37
CA ASN A 199 -8.47 4.10 -0.33
C ASN A 199 -9.20 5.39 -0.74
N LEU A 200 -9.01 5.88 -1.97
CA LEU A 200 -9.63 7.10 -2.45
C LEU A 200 -11.15 7.01 -2.40
N LYS A 201 -11.74 7.83 -1.51
CA LYS A 201 -13.16 8.15 -1.55
C LYS A 201 -13.36 9.50 -2.21
N LYS A 202 -14.57 9.74 -2.69
CA LYS A 202 -14.93 10.98 -3.35
C LYS A 202 -16.04 11.67 -2.55
N ARG A 203 -15.82 12.93 -2.22
CA ARG A 203 -16.88 13.83 -1.78
C ARG A 203 -17.52 14.42 -3.02
N VAL A 204 -18.80 14.14 -3.22
CA VAL A 204 -19.59 14.64 -4.34
C VAL A 204 -20.57 15.63 -3.78
N CYS A 205 -20.51 16.87 -4.30
CA CYS A 205 -21.43 17.94 -3.98
C CYS A 205 -22.33 18.18 -5.19
N ILE A 206 -23.62 18.12 -5.01
CA ILE A 206 -24.62 18.10 -6.08
C ILE A 206 -25.63 19.20 -5.83
N ILE A 207 -25.80 20.13 -6.76
CA ILE A 207 -26.89 21.12 -6.80
C ILE A 207 -27.77 20.75 -7.99
N SER A 208 -29.03 20.43 -7.74
CA SER A 208 -29.98 19.97 -8.74
C SER A 208 -31.40 20.35 -8.38
N GLU A 209 -32.24 20.61 -9.39
CA GLU A 209 -33.67 20.78 -9.21
C GLU A 209 -34.39 19.46 -8.87
N LYS A 210 -33.73 18.32 -9.15
CA LYS A 210 -34.18 16.95 -8.88
C LYS A 210 -33.56 16.37 -7.61
N GLU A 211 -33.40 17.18 -6.57
CA GLU A 211 -32.68 16.79 -5.34
C GLU A 211 -33.27 15.54 -4.68
N GLU A 212 -34.60 15.44 -4.63
CA GLU A 212 -35.27 14.34 -3.96
C GLU A 212 -35.01 13.01 -4.63
N GLU A 213 -35.06 12.94 -5.97
CA GLU A 213 -34.79 11.73 -6.75
C GLU A 213 -33.35 11.27 -6.52
N ILE A 214 -32.38 12.22 -6.55
CA ILE A 214 -30.97 11.93 -6.34
C ILE A 214 -30.72 11.50 -4.88
N ARG A 215 -31.35 12.14 -3.91
CA ARG A 215 -31.28 11.77 -2.51
C ARG A 215 -31.76 10.36 -2.25
N GLN A 216 -32.90 10.00 -2.82
CA GLN A 216 -33.44 8.63 -2.70
C GLN A 216 -32.52 7.59 -3.30
N PHE A 217 -31.91 7.87 -4.44
CA PHE A 217 -30.93 6.99 -5.05
C PHE A 217 -29.72 6.78 -4.14
N ILE A 218 -29.16 7.84 -3.56
CA ILE A 218 -28.02 7.76 -2.63
C ILE A 218 -28.35 6.92 -1.40
N LEU A 219 -29.53 7.14 -0.80
CA LEU A 219 -29.91 6.47 0.44
C LEU A 219 -30.34 5.02 0.23
N HIS A 220 -31.12 4.71 -0.82
CA HIS A 220 -31.77 3.41 -0.98
C HIS A 220 -31.09 2.50 -1.99
N THR A 221 -30.37 3.04 -2.97
CA THR A 221 -29.67 2.23 -3.97
C THR A 221 -28.20 2.08 -3.62
N LEU A 222 -27.52 3.18 -3.27
CA LEU A 222 -26.12 3.14 -2.89
C LEU A 222 -25.91 2.81 -1.40
N HIS A 223 -26.98 2.90 -0.59
CA HIS A 223 -26.92 2.75 0.88
C HIS A 223 -25.85 3.66 1.53
N SER A 224 -25.62 4.82 0.93
CA SER A 224 -24.65 5.82 1.39
C SER A 224 -25.34 6.96 2.10
N GLY A 225 -24.65 7.57 3.07
CA GLY A 225 -25.14 8.76 3.78
C GLY A 225 -25.04 10.00 2.91
N ALA A 226 -25.98 10.94 3.11
CA ALA A 226 -25.92 12.26 2.51
C ALA A 226 -26.20 13.35 3.56
N THR A 227 -25.62 14.53 3.36
CA THR A 227 -25.90 15.75 4.12
C THR A 227 -26.43 16.81 3.18
N ILE A 228 -27.47 17.51 3.59
CA ILE A 228 -28.12 18.53 2.78
C ILE A 228 -27.81 19.90 3.39
N TYR A 229 -27.39 20.81 2.53
CA TYR A 229 -27.18 22.22 2.85
C TYR A 229 -28.13 23.09 2.02
N GLN A 230 -28.67 24.12 2.62
CA GLN A 230 -29.41 25.13 1.91
C GLN A 230 -28.53 26.38 1.77
N GLY A 231 -28.49 26.91 0.58
CA GLY A 231 -27.75 28.12 0.24
C GLY A 231 -28.55 29.01 -0.71
N PHE A 232 -27.96 30.11 -1.13
CA PHE A 232 -28.57 31.02 -2.10
C PHE A 232 -27.64 31.18 -3.29
N GLY A 233 -28.20 31.22 -4.49
CA GLY A 233 -27.48 31.57 -5.69
C GLY A 233 -26.92 32.98 -5.61
N ALA A 234 -25.61 33.17 -5.84
CA ALA A 234 -25.02 34.52 -5.72
C ALA A 234 -25.49 35.47 -6.82
N PHE A 235 -25.99 34.97 -7.94
CA PHE A 235 -26.45 35.79 -9.07
C PHE A 235 -27.95 36.18 -8.95
N ASP A 236 -28.78 35.18 -8.59
CA ASP A 236 -30.23 35.26 -8.64
C ASP A 236 -30.85 35.40 -7.23
N ASN A 237 -30.05 35.19 -6.19
CA ASN A 237 -30.47 35.10 -4.78
C ASN A 237 -31.58 34.06 -4.54
N GLU A 238 -31.72 33.06 -5.46
CA GLU A 238 -32.71 32.00 -5.27
C GLU A 238 -32.18 30.91 -4.32
N PRO A 239 -33.07 30.28 -3.53
CA PRO A 239 -32.69 29.20 -2.65
C PRO A 239 -32.24 27.99 -3.47
N LYS A 240 -31.07 27.39 -3.13
CA LYS A 240 -30.51 26.20 -3.75
C LYS A 240 -30.16 25.19 -2.69
N THR A 241 -30.45 23.94 -3.01
CA THR A 241 -30.14 22.80 -2.14
C THR A 241 -28.90 22.09 -2.66
N GLU A 242 -27.90 21.94 -1.81
CA GLU A 242 -26.67 21.16 -2.08
C GLU A 242 -26.71 19.85 -1.32
N ILE A 243 -26.64 18.73 -2.03
CA ILE A 243 -26.47 17.39 -1.47
C ILE A 243 -24.98 17.06 -1.45
N ILE A 244 -24.45 16.74 -0.27
CA ILE A 244 -23.08 16.28 -0.11
C ILE A 244 -23.10 14.80 0.31
N THR A 245 -22.43 13.97 -0.47
CA THR A 245 -22.23 12.56 -0.15
C THR A 245 -20.78 12.16 -0.31
N ILE A 246 -20.34 11.14 0.43
CA ILE A 246 -19.02 10.58 0.32
C ILE A 246 -19.17 9.11 -0.12
N VAL A 247 -18.68 8.84 -1.30
CA VAL A 247 -18.85 7.57 -2.01
C VAL A 247 -17.50 6.93 -2.35
N ASP A 248 -17.47 5.61 -2.45
CA ASP A 248 -16.32 4.89 -2.98
C ASP A 248 -16.29 4.93 -4.52
N LYS A 249 -15.26 4.30 -5.12
CA LYS A 249 -15.09 4.30 -6.57
C LYS A 249 -16.24 3.62 -7.31
N ASN A 250 -16.80 2.55 -6.75
CA ASN A 250 -17.88 1.79 -7.37
C ASN A 250 -19.22 2.52 -7.24
N GLU A 251 -19.49 3.06 -6.06
CA GLU A 251 -20.66 3.91 -5.81
C GLU A 251 -20.63 5.17 -6.69
N TYR A 252 -19.47 5.79 -6.85
CA TYR A 252 -19.29 6.95 -7.74
C TYR A 252 -19.58 6.59 -9.20
N ALA A 253 -19.12 5.43 -9.66
CA ALA A 253 -19.36 4.97 -11.03
C ALA A 253 -20.85 4.71 -11.33
N GLN A 254 -21.66 4.47 -10.28
CA GLN A 254 -23.12 4.33 -10.40
C GLN A 254 -23.81 5.69 -10.25
N LEU A 255 -23.35 6.55 -9.32
CA LEU A 255 -23.94 7.83 -8.99
C LEU A 255 -23.89 8.81 -10.17
N MET A 256 -22.73 8.96 -10.79
CA MET A 256 -22.56 9.98 -11.85
C MET A 256 -23.46 9.77 -13.08
N PRO A 257 -23.56 8.55 -13.67
CA PRO A 257 -24.49 8.32 -14.77
C PRO A 257 -25.96 8.54 -14.38
N TYR A 258 -26.31 8.21 -13.13
CA TYR A 258 -27.67 8.42 -12.62
C TYR A 258 -27.99 9.92 -12.55
N ILE A 259 -27.10 10.75 -11.96
CA ILE A 259 -27.29 12.20 -11.87
C ILE A 259 -27.45 12.81 -13.26
N LEU A 260 -26.54 12.52 -14.19
CA LEU A 260 -26.57 13.06 -15.55
C LEU A 260 -27.81 12.65 -16.34
N LYS A 261 -28.38 11.46 -16.05
CA LYS A 261 -29.63 11.01 -16.66
C LYS A 261 -30.85 11.68 -16.04
N THR A 262 -30.84 11.86 -14.71
CA THR A 262 -31.97 12.42 -13.95
C THR A 262 -32.08 13.93 -14.15
N ASP A 263 -30.94 14.63 -14.06
CA ASP A 263 -30.84 16.07 -14.29
C ASP A 263 -29.57 16.40 -15.06
N PRO A 264 -29.67 16.56 -16.40
CA PRO A 264 -28.51 16.94 -17.24
C PRO A 264 -27.94 18.35 -16.93
N LYS A 265 -28.68 19.18 -16.19
CA LYS A 265 -28.26 20.54 -15.80
C LYS A 265 -27.71 20.58 -14.36
N ALA A 266 -27.65 19.45 -13.67
CA ALA A 266 -27.12 19.39 -12.31
C ALA A 266 -25.67 19.92 -12.28
N PHE A 267 -25.40 20.79 -11.30
CA PHE A 267 -24.03 21.23 -11.02
C PHE A 267 -23.39 20.29 -10.02
N VAL A 268 -22.32 19.60 -10.45
CA VAL A 268 -21.65 18.59 -9.63
C VAL A 268 -20.17 18.91 -9.49
N THR A 269 -19.70 19.03 -8.24
CA THR A 269 -18.28 19.13 -7.94
C THR A 269 -17.80 17.89 -7.19
N VAL A 270 -16.58 17.43 -7.50
CA VAL A 270 -16.02 16.20 -6.97
C VAL A 270 -14.64 16.47 -6.38
N TYR A 271 -14.47 16.12 -5.11
CA TYR A 271 -13.21 16.24 -4.38
C TYR A 271 -12.70 14.86 -3.97
N ALA A 272 -11.38 14.67 -4.05
CA ALA A 272 -10.75 13.49 -3.45
C ALA A 272 -10.72 13.64 -1.92
N VAL A 273 -11.06 12.57 -1.21
CA VAL A 273 -11.02 12.52 0.26
C VAL A 273 -9.96 11.52 0.67
N ASN A 274 -8.91 12.00 1.29
CA ASN A 274 -7.77 11.18 1.68
C ASN A 274 -8.05 10.37 2.94
N GLU A 275 -8.84 10.91 3.88
CA GLU A 275 -9.12 10.25 5.15
C GLU A 275 -10.56 10.51 5.61
N ILE A 276 -11.19 9.47 6.16
CA ILE A 276 -12.51 9.56 6.79
C ILE A 276 -12.44 8.82 8.11
N ILE A 277 -12.68 9.55 9.19
CA ILE A 277 -12.84 8.96 10.53
C ILE A 277 -14.34 8.81 10.78
N TYR A 278 -14.86 7.61 10.57
CA TYR A 278 -16.28 7.32 10.74
C TYR A 278 -16.47 6.02 11.52
N ARG A 279 -17.25 6.10 12.60
CA ARG A 279 -17.76 4.92 13.31
C ARG A 279 -19.22 4.74 12.93
N PRO A 280 -19.58 3.72 12.13
CA PRO A 280 -20.97 3.47 11.80
C PRO A 280 -21.78 3.26 13.08
N LYS A 281 -22.88 3.96 13.22
CA LYS A 281 -23.87 3.64 14.25
C LYS A 281 -24.40 2.24 13.94
N ARG A 282 -24.27 1.33 14.90
CA ARG A 282 -24.83 -0.04 14.83
C ARG A 282 -26.33 0.01 14.81
#